data_327b2050bc198f57bba307aa44c93b5d
#
_entry.id   327b2050bc198f57bba307aa44c93b5d
#
_cell.length_a   1.000
_cell.length_b   1.000
_cell.length_c   1.000
_cell.angle_alpha   90.00
_cell.angle_beta   90.00
_cell.angle_gamma   90.00
#
_symmetry.space_group_name_H-M   'P 1'
#
loop_
_entity.id
_entity.type
_entity.pdbx_description
1 polymer ?
#
loop_
_entity_poly.entity_id
_entity_poly.type
_entity_poly.pdbx_seq_one_letter_code
_entity_poly.pdbx_strand_id
1 'polypeptide(L)' 'MMIAMSIAFTIGGQNFERYEPMPNLATCWQRAPERMNALLGAHPEMTKLAVGCVINNGDPI' A
#
# COMPACT_ATOMS: atom_id res chain seq x y z
N MET A 1 -2.96 18.30 4.16
CA MET A 1 -1.99 17.22 3.86
C MET A 1 -2.61 15.88 4.21
N MET A 2 -2.53 14.94 3.32
CA MET A 2 -3.04 13.60 3.55
C MET A 2 -1.89 12.60 3.39
N ILE A 3 -1.83 11.62 4.28
CA ILE A 3 -0.83 10.57 4.22
C ILE A 3 -1.56 9.26 3.97
N ALA A 4 -1.06 8.48 3.03
CA ALA A 4 -1.67 7.20 2.70
C ALA A 4 -0.59 6.15 2.45
N MET A 5 -0.94 4.90 2.75
CA MET A 5 -0.14 3.75 2.36
C MET A 5 -0.52 3.37 0.94
N SER A 6 0.45 3.39 0.04
CA SER A 6 0.27 3.00 -1.35
C SER A 6 0.57 1.51 -1.48
N ILE A 7 -0.37 0.76 -2.02
CA ILE A 7 -0.23 -0.69 -2.22
C ILE A 7 -0.46 -0.96 -3.70
N ALA A 8 0.54 -1.48 -4.37
CA ALA A 8 0.47 -1.86 -5.78
C ALA A 8 0.81 -3.33 -5.93
N PHE A 9 0.04 -4.04 -6.72
CA PHE A 9 0.27 -5.46 -6.93
C PHE A 9 -0.25 -5.90 -8.29
N THR A 10 0.19 -7.09 -8.73
CA THR A 10 -0.22 -7.68 -10.00
C THR A 10 -0.78 -9.08 -9.74
N ILE A 11 -1.95 -9.35 -10.26
CA ILE A 11 -2.58 -10.69 -10.23
C ILE A 11 -3.05 -11.01 -11.64
N GLY A 12 -2.63 -12.16 -12.15
CA GLY A 12 -3.07 -12.63 -13.46
C GLY A 12 -2.77 -11.68 -14.61
N GLY A 13 -1.66 -10.94 -14.52
CA GLY A 13 -1.28 -9.95 -15.52
C GLY A 13 -1.96 -8.60 -15.41
N GLN A 14 -2.83 -8.43 -14.42
CA GLN A 14 -3.51 -7.17 -14.18
C GLN A 14 -2.88 -6.42 -13.02
N ASN A 15 -2.70 -5.11 -13.18
CA ASN A 15 -2.14 -4.24 -12.15
C ASN A 15 -3.24 -3.61 -11.32
N PHE A 16 -3.06 -3.64 -10.01
CA PHE A 16 -3.99 -3.06 -9.06
C PHE A 16 -3.26 -2.08 -8.16
N GLU A 17 -3.94 -1.01 -7.78
CA GLU A 17 -3.42 -0.01 -6.85
C GLU A 17 -4.46 0.30 -5.81
N ARG A 18 -4.02 0.43 -4.55
CA ARG A 18 -4.87 0.83 -3.44
C ARG A 18 -4.16 1.83 -2.56
N TYR A 19 -4.96 2.66 -1.89
CA TYR A 19 -4.46 3.66 -0.96
C TYR A 19 -5.24 3.55 0.34
N GLU A 20 -4.52 3.45 1.45
CA GLU A 20 -5.13 3.41 2.78
C GLU A 20 -4.74 4.66 3.55
N PRO A 21 -5.71 5.46 4.04
CA PRO A 21 -5.40 6.64 4.83
C PRO A 21 -4.65 6.28 6.10
N MET A 22 -3.64 7.07 6.43
CA MET A 22 -2.83 6.88 7.63
C MET A 22 -2.78 8.18 8.43
N PRO A 23 -2.71 8.08 9.78
CA PRO A 23 -2.70 9.28 10.61
C PRO A 23 -1.42 10.10 10.48
N ASN A 24 -0.29 9.44 10.22
CA ASN A 24 1.00 10.10 10.04
C ASN A 24 1.96 9.17 9.31
N LEU A 25 3.08 9.74 8.89
CA LEU A 25 4.08 9.02 8.10
C LEU A 25 4.76 7.91 8.90
N ALA A 26 5.05 8.15 10.15
CA ALA A 26 5.70 7.15 11.00
C ALA A 26 4.83 5.90 11.16
N THR A 27 3.53 6.09 11.41
CA THR A 27 2.59 4.97 11.51
C THR A 27 2.50 4.20 10.20
N CYS A 28 2.49 4.91 9.06
CA CYS A 28 2.47 4.29 7.75
C CYS A 28 3.67 3.37 7.57
N TRP A 29 4.89 3.86 7.83
CA TRP A 29 6.09 3.06 7.68
C TRP A 29 6.17 1.90 8.67
N GLN A 30 5.63 2.06 9.87
CA GLN A 30 5.55 0.97 10.84
C GLN A 30 4.64 -0.16 10.37
N ARG A 31 3.53 0.19 9.72
CA ARG A 31 2.54 -0.79 9.29
C ARG A 31 2.83 -1.41 7.94
N ALA A 32 3.68 -0.79 7.14
CA ALA A 32 3.97 -1.28 5.79
C ALA A 32 4.48 -2.73 5.76
N PRO A 33 5.46 -3.15 6.58
CA PRO A 33 5.92 -4.54 6.57
C PRO A 33 4.84 -5.53 6.99
N GLU A 34 4.03 -5.18 7.99
CA GLU A 34 2.93 -6.03 8.44
C GLU A 34 1.89 -6.21 7.35
N ARG A 35 1.56 -5.12 6.65
CA ARG A 35 0.60 -5.16 5.55
C ARG A 35 1.12 -5.98 4.40
N MET A 36 2.39 -5.84 4.07
CA MET A 36 3.03 -6.62 3.02
C MET A 36 2.96 -8.11 3.34
N ASN A 37 3.32 -8.50 4.56
CA ASN A 37 3.27 -9.90 4.98
C ASN A 37 1.85 -10.45 4.96
N ALA A 38 0.88 -9.67 5.42
CA ALA A 38 -0.52 -10.09 5.41
C ALA A 38 -1.03 -10.33 3.98
N LEU A 39 -0.67 -9.45 3.05
CA LEU A 39 -1.09 -9.59 1.66
C LEU A 39 -0.42 -10.77 0.98
N LEU A 40 0.86 -10.99 1.23
CA LEU A 40 1.58 -12.14 0.67
C LEU A 40 1.00 -13.47 1.18
N GLY A 41 0.61 -13.51 2.46
CA GLY A 41 0.01 -14.69 3.03
C GLY A 41 -1.41 -14.96 2.52
N ALA A 42 -2.19 -13.90 2.29
CA ALA A 42 -3.57 -14.02 1.82
C ALA A 42 -3.67 -14.24 0.31
N HIS A 43 -2.70 -13.74 -0.45
CA HIS A 43 -2.73 -13.76 -1.91
C HIS A 43 -1.40 -14.23 -2.48
N PRO A 44 -1.07 -15.53 -2.40
CA PRO A 44 0.20 -16.03 -2.93
C PRO A 44 0.31 -15.92 -4.44
N GLU A 45 -0.79 -15.67 -5.15
CA GLU A 45 -0.81 -15.48 -6.59
C GLU A 45 -0.27 -14.13 -7.05
N MET A 46 -0.02 -13.20 -6.15
CA MET A 46 0.55 -11.92 -6.49
C MET A 46 1.97 -12.05 -7.02
N THR A 47 2.28 -11.40 -8.14
CA THR A 47 3.61 -11.48 -8.74
C THR A 47 4.46 -10.24 -8.48
N LYS A 48 3.85 -9.09 -8.27
CA LYS A 48 4.56 -7.84 -8.00
C LYS A 48 3.83 -7.13 -6.87
N LEU A 49 4.47 -7.02 -5.74
CA LEU A 49 3.89 -6.31 -4.60
C LEU A 49 4.84 -5.20 -4.17
N ALA A 50 4.33 -3.99 -4.14
CA ALA A 50 5.06 -2.83 -3.66
C ALA A 50 4.20 -2.09 -2.65
N VAL A 51 4.75 -1.80 -1.47
CA VAL A 51 4.07 -1.06 -0.42
C VAL A 51 4.94 0.13 -0.05
N GLY A 52 4.36 1.30 -0.01
CA GLY A 52 5.08 2.51 0.34
C GLY A 52 4.14 3.52 0.99
N CYS A 53 4.70 4.66 1.36
CA CYS A 53 3.94 5.73 1.96
C CYS A 53 4.02 6.96 1.07
N VAL A 54 2.89 7.60 0.83
CA VAL A 54 2.80 8.77 -0.01
C VAL A 54 2.19 9.94 0.76
N ILE A 55 2.63 11.13 0.43
CA ILE A 55 2.10 12.37 0.98
C ILE A 55 1.39 13.09 -0.16
N ASN A 56 0.14 13.45 0.10
CA ASN A 56 -0.68 14.14 -0.88
C ASN A 56 -1.11 15.49 -0.31
N ASN A 57 -0.71 16.57 -0.99
CA ASN A 57 -0.96 17.92 -0.53
C ASN A 57 -2.22 18.51 -1.16
N GLY A 58 -3.37 17.96 -0.77
CA GLY A 58 -4.66 18.54 -1.13
C GLY A 58 -5.39 17.86 -2.27
N ASP A 59 -4.77 16.98 -3.02
CA ASP A 59 -5.47 16.22 -4.06
C ASP A 59 -6.11 14.97 -3.48
N PRO A 60 -7.28 14.56 -3.97
CA PRO A 60 -7.88 13.31 -3.53
C PRO A 60 -7.03 12.10 -3.97
N ILE A 61 -7.00 11.13 -3.11
CA ILE A 61 -6.31 9.87 -3.38
C ILE A 61 -7.30 8.84 -3.90
#